data_b634bbe657e0a725add42d70ed076698
#
_entry.id   b634bbe657e0a725add42d70ed076698
#
_cell.length_a   1.000
_cell.length_b   1.000
_cell.length_c   1.000
_cell.angle_alpha   90.00
_cell.angle_beta   90.00
_cell.angle_gamma   90.00
#
_symmetry.space_group_name_H-M   'P 1'
#
loop_
_entity.id
_entity.type
_entity.pdbx_description
1 polymer ?
#
loop_
_entity_poly.entity_id
_entity_poly.type
_entity_poly.pdbx_seq_one_letter_code
_entity_poly.pdbx_strand_id
1 'polypeptide(L)'
;MKQGYLIIASGKDYVKQACLCAMSIKHTQTIKNISIVTNDTVPKKYQPLFDKIIEIPWIVDGDDTYYLTEQRWKAFHVTPYKETIVLDSDMLFLSNVSHWWNILDRYDVFLTSKVFTYRNQEVTSDFYRKAFVENKLPNLYCGIHYFKQNDIALKYYKLLENVCHNHTDYYNRFVKKSKPKVTNKKGETFILSSMDINHAITSLHLNLKNITNNSVNF
;
A
#
# COMPACT_ATOMS: atom_id res chain seq x y z
N MET A 1 -8.87 -8.74 17.20
CA MET A 1 -8.24 -7.47 17.64
C MET A 1 -8.91 -6.32 16.93
N LYS A 2 -9.08 -5.12 17.57
CA LYS A 2 -9.77 -4.01 16.92
C LYS A 2 -8.86 -3.31 15.89
N GLN A 3 -7.67 -2.86 16.29
CA GLN A 3 -6.75 -2.04 15.51
C GLN A 3 -5.38 -2.72 15.38
N GLY A 4 -4.73 -2.57 14.23
CA GLY A 4 -3.38 -3.09 14.05
C GLY A 4 -2.74 -2.71 12.72
N TYR A 5 -1.43 -2.96 12.66
CA TYR A 5 -0.59 -2.72 11.50
C TYR A 5 -0.42 -4.01 10.70
N LEU A 6 -0.51 -3.92 9.40
CA LEU A 6 -0.26 -5.02 8.47
C LEU A 6 0.91 -4.65 7.56
N ILE A 7 1.99 -5.44 7.62
CA ILE A 7 3.17 -5.25 6.78
C ILE A 7 3.18 -6.37 5.74
N ILE A 8 3.31 -6.02 4.46
CA ILE A 8 3.43 -6.99 3.37
C ILE A 8 4.89 -7.00 2.92
N ALA A 9 5.54 -8.16 3.02
CA ALA A 9 6.95 -8.33 2.70
C ALA A 9 7.20 -9.65 1.98
N SER A 10 7.67 -9.59 0.75
CA SER A 10 8.08 -10.76 -0.03
C SER A 10 9.55 -10.62 -0.42
N GLY A 11 10.34 -11.63 -0.09
CA GLY A 11 11.80 -11.62 -0.23
C GLY A 11 12.51 -11.40 1.11
N LYS A 12 13.63 -12.10 1.31
CA LYS A 12 14.39 -12.11 2.58
C LYS A 12 14.79 -10.73 3.08
N ASP A 13 15.12 -9.80 2.19
CA ASP A 13 15.55 -8.46 2.58
C ASP A 13 14.34 -7.61 2.99
N TYR A 14 13.18 -7.74 2.32
CA TYR A 14 11.94 -7.09 2.72
C TYR A 14 11.43 -7.60 4.07
N VAL A 15 11.58 -8.91 4.36
CA VAL A 15 11.27 -9.46 5.69
C VAL A 15 12.17 -8.86 6.78
N LYS A 16 13.47 -8.64 6.51
CA LYS A 16 14.35 -7.95 7.45
C LYS A 16 13.90 -6.51 7.71
N GLN A 17 13.55 -5.78 6.65
CA GLN A 17 13.00 -4.41 6.75
C GLN A 17 11.69 -4.41 7.55
N ALA A 18 10.77 -5.34 7.28
CA ALA A 18 9.52 -5.49 8.03
C ALA A 18 9.78 -5.75 9.54
N CYS A 19 10.81 -6.52 9.88
CA CYS A 19 11.20 -6.71 11.28
C CYS A 19 11.66 -5.41 11.93
N LEU A 20 12.44 -4.58 11.22
CA LEU A 20 12.87 -3.26 11.73
C LEU A 20 11.69 -2.30 11.87
N CYS A 21 10.78 -2.29 10.89
CA CYS A 21 9.53 -1.54 10.97
C CYS A 21 8.72 -1.96 12.20
N ALA A 22 8.50 -3.26 12.39
CA ALA A 22 7.79 -3.80 13.56
C ALA A 22 8.46 -3.43 14.89
N MET A 23 9.79 -3.48 14.98
CA MET A 23 10.53 -3.02 16.17
C MET A 23 10.28 -1.55 16.46
N SER A 24 10.28 -0.69 15.43
CA SER A 24 10.01 0.75 15.59
C SER A 24 8.60 1.01 16.11
N ILE A 25 7.60 0.26 15.60
CA ILE A 25 6.21 0.33 16.09
C ILE A 25 6.13 -0.12 17.55
N LYS A 26 6.71 -1.28 17.89
CA LYS A 26 6.72 -1.80 19.28
C LYS A 26 7.36 -0.81 20.26
N HIS A 27 8.34 -0.05 19.81
CA HIS A 27 9.04 0.93 20.65
C HIS A 27 8.26 2.23 20.81
N THR A 28 7.68 2.75 19.72
CA THR A 28 7.16 4.12 19.69
C THR A 28 5.64 4.23 19.83
N GLN A 29 4.85 3.20 19.40
CA GLN A 29 3.39 3.32 19.32
C GLN A 29 2.69 2.72 20.54
N THR A 30 1.46 3.22 20.83
CA THR A 30 0.56 2.64 21.86
C THR A 30 -0.15 1.40 21.35
N ILE A 31 -0.65 1.43 20.10
CA ILE A 31 -1.17 0.24 19.43
C ILE A 31 0.00 -0.57 18.92
N LYS A 32 0.16 -1.78 19.43
CA LYS A 32 1.31 -2.66 19.16
C LYS A 32 0.92 -3.95 18.45
N ASN A 33 -0.31 -4.04 17.96
CA ASN A 33 -0.77 -5.18 17.19
C ASN A 33 -0.18 -5.10 15.78
N ILE A 34 0.63 -6.09 15.40
CA ILE A 34 1.33 -6.12 14.12
C ILE A 34 1.20 -7.51 13.52
N SER A 35 0.82 -7.60 12.26
CA SER A 35 0.89 -8.84 11.49
C SER A 35 1.74 -8.64 10.25
N ILE A 36 2.43 -9.69 9.82
CA ILE A 36 3.19 -9.71 8.58
C ILE A 36 2.55 -10.69 7.61
N VAL A 37 2.46 -10.30 6.34
CA VAL A 37 2.06 -11.16 5.23
C VAL A 37 3.31 -11.44 4.41
N THR A 38 3.73 -12.70 4.34
CA THR A 38 4.96 -13.12 3.68
C THR A 38 4.93 -14.59 3.32
N ASN A 39 5.66 -14.99 2.28
CA ASN A 39 5.97 -16.39 1.96
C ASN A 39 7.41 -16.76 2.33
N ASP A 40 8.14 -15.83 2.95
CA ASP A 40 9.49 -16.03 3.42
C ASP A 40 9.56 -16.31 4.91
N THR A 41 10.65 -16.93 5.35
CA THR A 41 10.87 -17.27 6.75
C THR A 41 11.17 -16.01 7.58
N VAL A 42 10.32 -15.71 8.55
CA VAL A 42 10.62 -14.72 9.59
C VAL A 42 11.61 -15.33 10.59
N PRO A 43 12.81 -14.73 10.80
CA PRO A 43 13.79 -15.27 11.74
C PRO A 43 13.21 -15.44 13.16
N LYS A 44 13.47 -16.57 13.82
CA LYS A 44 12.89 -16.93 15.13
C LYS A 44 12.94 -15.80 16.17
N LYS A 45 14.06 -15.07 16.23
CA LYS A 45 14.24 -13.95 17.18
C LYS A 45 13.27 -12.78 16.97
N TYR A 46 12.68 -12.64 15.77
CA TYR A 46 11.75 -11.55 15.42
C TYR A 46 10.29 -12.00 15.38
N GLN A 47 10.00 -13.31 15.39
CA GLN A 47 8.62 -13.81 15.40
C GLN A 47 7.77 -13.23 16.52
N PRO A 48 8.28 -13.02 17.75
CA PRO A 48 7.49 -12.41 18.83
C PRO A 48 7.06 -10.95 18.59
N LEU A 49 7.57 -10.29 17.56
CA LEU A 49 7.11 -8.95 17.17
C LEU A 49 5.73 -8.97 16.52
N PHE A 50 5.34 -10.11 15.95
CA PHE A 50 4.12 -10.24 15.16
C PHE A 50 3.06 -11.05 15.88
N ASP A 51 1.82 -10.53 15.89
CA ASP A 51 0.67 -11.25 16.41
C ASP A 51 0.28 -12.42 15.49
N LYS A 52 0.47 -12.21 14.17
CA LYS A 52 0.31 -13.25 13.15
C LYS A 52 1.37 -13.11 12.06
N ILE A 53 1.87 -14.26 11.64
CA ILE A 53 2.65 -14.43 10.41
C ILE A 53 1.70 -15.14 9.44
N ILE A 54 1.32 -14.44 8.38
CA ILE A 54 0.30 -14.88 7.42
C ILE A 54 1.02 -15.21 6.13
N GLU A 55 0.84 -16.42 5.63
CA GLU A 55 1.32 -16.79 4.32
C GLU A 55 0.61 -15.97 3.24
N ILE A 56 1.33 -15.55 2.22
CA ILE A 56 0.75 -14.82 1.09
C ILE A 56 -0.27 -15.73 0.40
N PRO A 57 -1.57 -15.37 0.43
CA PRO A 57 -2.64 -16.26 -0.06
C PRO A 57 -2.83 -16.17 -1.58
N TRP A 58 -1.83 -15.68 -2.31
CA TRP A 58 -1.86 -15.58 -3.76
C TRP A 58 -0.69 -16.34 -4.38
N ILE A 59 -1.02 -17.08 -5.43
CA ILE A 59 -0.03 -17.79 -6.22
C ILE A 59 0.67 -16.74 -7.07
N VAL A 60 1.99 -16.73 -7.00
CA VAL A 60 2.84 -15.98 -7.90
C VAL A 60 3.31 -16.96 -8.96
N ASP A 61 2.66 -16.99 -10.10
CA ASP A 61 3.12 -17.77 -11.24
C ASP A 61 4.28 -17.02 -11.90
N GLY A 62 5.49 -17.57 -11.77
CA GLY A 62 6.69 -17.09 -12.45
C GLY A 62 7.66 -16.30 -11.57
N ASP A 63 8.86 -16.13 -12.13
CA ASP A 63 10.05 -15.50 -11.52
C ASP A 63 9.95 -13.96 -11.40
N ASP A 64 8.79 -13.37 -11.71
CA ASP A 64 8.64 -11.94 -11.85
C ASP A 64 8.15 -11.29 -10.54
N THR A 65 9.09 -10.75 -9.78
CA THR A 65 8.86 -9.92 -8.60
C THR A 65 7.95 -8.71 -8.86
N TYR A 66 7.73 -8.32 -10.11
CA TYR A 66 6.84 -7.24 -10.51
C TYR A 66 5.35 -7.51 -10.21
N TYR A 67 4.91 -8.76 -10.21
CA TYR A 67 3.51 -9.13 -9.96
C TYR A 67 3.13 -9.16 -8.48
N LEU A 68 4.09 -9.16 -7.57
CA LEU A 68 3.81 -9.17 -6.12
C LEU A 68 3.11 -7.90 -5.66
N THR A 69 3.44 -6.76 -6.27
CA THR A 69 2.80 -5.48 -5.93
C THR A 69 1.36 -5.41 -6.40
N GLU A 70 1.00 -6.07 -7.50
CA GLU A 70 -0.36 -6.10 -8.05
C GLU A 70 -1.36 -6.80 -7.13
N GLN A 71 -0.89 -7.67 -6.26
CA GLN A 71 -1.73 -8.47 -5.37
C GLN A 71 -1.97 -7.80 -4.00
N ARG A 72 -1.40 -6.61 -3.77
CA ARG A 72 -1.49 -5.92 -2.46
C ARG A 72 -2.92 -5.56 -2.05
N TRP A 73 -3.86 -5.47 -2.99
CA TRP A 73 -5.28 -5.29 -2.69
C TRP A 73 -5.85 -6.41 -1.80
N LYS A 74 -5.24 -7.60 -1.82
CA LYS A 74 -5.63 -8.72 -0.95
C LYS A 74 -5.40 -8.44 0.54
N ALA A 75 -4.63 -7.40 0.90
CA ALA A 75 -4.45 -6.96 2.28
C ALA A 75 -5.77 -6.80 3.02
N PHE A 76 -6.84 -6.34 2.33
CA PHE A 76 -8.17 -6.23 2.89
C PHE A 76 -8.73 -7.57 3.36
N HIS A 77 -8.48 -8.65 2.62
CA HIS A 77 -9.04 -9.97 2.90
C HIS A 77 -8.23 -10.77 3.93
N VAL A 78 -6.94 -10.47 4.10
CA VAL A 78 -6.05 -11.26 4.98
C VAL A 78 -5.82 -10.62 6.34
N THR A 79 -6.14 -9.35 6.51
CA THR A 79 -5.93 -8.67 7.78
C THR A 79 -6.72 -9.31 8.91
N PRO A 80 -6.13 -9.51 10.11
CA PRO A 80 -6.85 -10.01 11.27
C PRO A 80 -7.52 -8.90 12.09
N TYR A 81 -7.45 -7.63 11.62
CA TYR A 81 -7.92 -6.46 12.36
C TYR A 81 -9.18 -5.87 11.73
N LYS A 82 -10.03 -5.26 12.58
CA LYS A 82 -11.22 -4.52 12.12
C LYS A 82 -10.84 -3.18 11.50
N GLU A 83 -9.77 -2.58 11.99
CA GLU A 83 -9.19 -1.33 11.51
C GLU A 83 -7.71 -1.61 11.24
N THR A 84 -7.25 -1.35 10.03
CA THR A 84 -5.91 -1.73 9.59
C THR A 84 -5.17 -0.55 8.99
N ILE A 85 -3.96 -0.28 9.47
CA ILE A 85 -2.96 0.52 8.76
C ILE A 85 -2.04 -0.45 8.03
N VAL A 86 -2.03 -0.41 6.70
CA VAL A 86 -1.09 -1.16 5.87
C VAL A 86 0.17 -0.34 5.67
N LEU A 87 1.32 -0.97 5.78
CA LEU A 87 2.63 -0.35 5.70
C LEU A 87 3.53 -1.06 4.68
N ASP A 88 4.34 -0.29 3.98
CA ASP A 88 5.51 -0.83 3.30
C ASP A 88 6.55 -1.30 4.31
N SER A 89 7.33 -2.31 3.95
CA SER A 89 8.28 -2.95 4.86
C SER A 89 9.47 -2.05 5.23
N ASP A 90 9.81 -1.07 4.38
CA ASP A 90 10.97 -0.19 4.49
C ASP A 90 10.70 1.09 5.29
N MET A 91 9.64 1.08 6.11
CA MET A 91 9.24 2.23 6.93
C MET A 91 9.76 2.12 8.37
N LEU A 92 9.97 3.28 9.00
CA LEU A 92 10.33 3.39 10.41
C LEU A 92 9.48 4.46 11.11
N PHE A 93 8.93 4.11 12.27
CA PHE A 93 8.24 5.04 13.15
C PHE A 93 9.26 5.68 14.11
N LEU A 94 9.57 6.95 13.90
CA LEU A 94 10.56 7.67 14.69
C LEU A 94 9.96 8.35 15.92
N SER A 95 8.64 8.50 15.97
CA SER A 95 7.92 9.13 17.08
C SER A 95 6.55 8.48 17.27
N ASN A 96 5.87 8.82 18.38
CA ASN A 96 4.53 8.35 18.65
C ASN A 96 3.51 9.11 17.78
N VAL A 97 2.85 8.38 16.89
CA VAL A 97 1.76 8.87 16.02
C VAL A 97 0.43 8.17 16.33
N SER A 98 0.27 7.63 17.54
CA SER A 98 -0.93 6.87 17.92
C SER A 98 -2.22 7.68 17.83
N HIS A 99 -2.15 9.00 17.83
CA HIS A 99 -3.29 9.88 17.58
C HIS A 99 -3.88 9.74 16.17
N TRP A 100 -3.13 9.18 15.22
CA TRP A 100 -3.64 8.91 13.86
C TRP A 100 -4.86 7.98 13.89
N TRP A 101 -4.92 7.02 14.81
CA TRP A 101 -6.07 6.12 14.93
C TRP A 101 -7.38 6.88 15.14
N ASN A 102 -7.36 7.95 15.95
CA ASN A 102 -8.54 8.80 16.19
C ASN A 102 -8.93 9.62 14.95
N ILE A 103 -7.96 10.00 14.12
CA ILE A 103 -8.20 10.70 12.86
C ILE A 103 -8.74 9.73 11.83
N LEU A 104 -8.10 8.58 11.67
CA LEU A 104 -8.41 7.56 10.69
C LEU A 104 -9.76 6.88 10.95
N ASP A 105 -10.20 6.78 12.22
CA ASP A 105 -11.52 6.25 12.57
C ASP A 105 -12.71 7.01 11.95
N ARG A 106 -12.47 8.19 11.39
CA ARG A 106 -13.49 8.96 10.66
C ARG A 106 -13.70 8.49 9.22
N TYR A 107 -12.84 7.61 8.71
CA TYR A 107 -12.82 7.16 7.32
C TYR A 107 -13.01 5.66 7.22
N ASP A 108 -13.64 5.21 6.15
CA ASP A 108 -13.73 3.78 5.83
C ASP A 108 -12.49 3.29 5.07
N VAL A 109 -11.96 4.16 4.20
CA VAL A 109 -10.67 4.00 3.51
C VAL A 109 -9.95 5.34 3.52
N PHE A 110 -8.67 5.33 3.85
CA PHE A 110 -7.81 6.51 3.79
C PHE A 110 -6.51 6.18 3.06
N LEU A 111 -6.14 7.06 2.14
CA LEU A 111 -4.92 6.95 1.34
C LEU A 111 -4.06 8.19 1.56
N THR A 112 -2.77 8.00 1.70
CA THR A 112 -1.83 9.10 1.80
C THR A 112 -1.79 9.86 0.47
N SER A 113 -1.99 11.16 0.54
CA SER A 113 -1.79 12.09 -0.57
C SER A 113 -0.66 13.04 -0.23
N LYS A 114 0.09 13.51 -1.23
CA LYS A 114 1.27 14.37 -1.05
C LYS A 114 2.41 13.67 -0.32
N VAL A 115 3.41 13.31 -1.06
CA VAL A 115 4.65 12.73 -0.56
C VAL A 115 5.71 13.83 -0.56
N PHE A 116 6.44 13.96 0.53
CA PHE A 116 7.53 14.92 0.68
C PHE A 116 8.86 14.20 0.83
N THR A 117 9.91 14.79 0.31
CA THR A 117 11.28 14.36 0.59
C THR A 117 11.65 14.75 2.03
N TYR A 118 12.77 14.20 2.53
CA TYR A 118 13.34 14.60 3.83
C TYR A 118 13.70 16.11 3.91
N ARG A 119 13.74 16.82 2.77
CA ARG A 119 13.95 18.28 2.67
C ARG A 119 12.63 19.06 2.63
N ASN A 120 11.51 18.41 2.93
CA ASN A 120 10.16 18.99 2.89
C ASN A 120 9.76 19.55 1.50
N GLN A 121 10.22 18.90 0.44
CA GLN A 121 9.85 19.22 -0.94
C GLN A 121 8.84 18.21 -1.42
N GLU A 122 7.71 18.66 -1.97
CA GLU A 122 6.69 17.78 -2.54
C GLU A 122 7.24 17.03 -3.76
N VAL A 123 7.07 15.71 -3.77
CA VAL A 123 7.52 14.84 -4.86
C VAL A 123 6.46 14.85 -5.96
N THR A 124 6.69 15.66 -7.01
CA THR A 124 5.76 15.81 -8.14
C THR A 124 6.36 15.42 -9.49
N SER A 125 7.69 15.33 -9.59
CA SER A 125 8.42 15.27 -10.85
C SER A 125 9.31 14.05 -11.03
N ASP A 126 9.33 13.11 -10.07
CA ASP A 126 10.04 11.85 -10.28
C ASP A 126 9.34 10.99 -11.33
N PHE A 127 10.04 9.97 -11.81
CA PHE A 127 9.58 9.09 -12.87
C PHE A 127 8.16 8.53 -12.61
N TYR A 128 7.86 8.17 -11.36
CA TYR A 128 6.56 7.59 -11.00
C TYR A 128 5.47 8.67 -10.84
N ARG A 129 5.78 9.82 -10.25
CA ARG A 129 4.80 10.88 -9.96
C ARG A 129 4.41 11.67 -11.20
N LYS A 130 5.26 11.71 -12.22
CA LYS A 130 4.96 12.36 -13.49
C LYS A 130 3.65 11.87 -14.13
N ALA A 131 3.35 10.57 -14.03
CA ALA A 131 2.09 10.02 -14.52
C ALA A 131 0.86 10.65 -13.86
N PHE A 132 0.92 10.95 -12.55
CA PHE A 132 -0.18 11.59 -11.83
C PHE A 132 -0.39 13.03 -12.29
N VAL A 133 0.66 13.81 -12.37
CA VAL A 133 0.62 15.24 -12.77
C VAL A 133 0.09 15.37 -14.20
N GLU A 134 0.67 14.64 -15.15
CA GLU A 134 0.34 14.77 -16.57
C GLU A 134 -1.06 14.26 -16.93
N ASN A 135 -1.62 13.36 -16.14
CA ASN A 135 -2.96 12.79 -16.36
C ASN A 135 -4.01 13.31 -15.38
N LYS A 136 -3.66 14.27 -14.52
CA LYS A 136 -4.54 14.85 -13.50
C LYS A 136 -5.15 13.79 -12.57
N LEU A 137 -4.37 12.76 -12.24
CA LEU A 137 -4.77 11.75 -11.27
C LEU A 137 -4.52 12.26 -9.85
N PRO A 138 -5.31 11.81 -8.85
CA PRO A 138 -4.97 12.02 -7.45
C PRO A 138 -3.57 11.49 -7.16
N ASN A 139 -2.66 12.33 -6.62
CA ASN A 139 -1.28 11.92 -6.32
C ASN A 139 -1.25 11.11 -5.02
N LEU A 140 -1.68 9.86 -5.10
CA LEU A 140 -1.76 8.93 -3.98
C LEU A 140 -0.47 8.13 -3.81
N TYR A 141 -0.19 7.79 -2.56
CA TYR A 141 0.91 6.92 -2.18
C TYR A 141 0.39 5.82 -1.27
N CYS A 142 0.50 4.58 -1.70
CA CYS A 142 -0.08 3.44 -1.00
C CYS A 142 0.86 2.77 0.01
N GLY A 143 2.06 3.30 0.21
CA GLY A 143 3.01 2.79 1.20
C GLY A 143 2.50 2.88 2.64
N ILE A 144 1.62 3.88 2.91
CA ILE A 144 0.79 3.95 4.12
C ILE A 144 -0.64 4.18 3.69
N HIS A 145 -1.53 3.27 4.04
CA HIS A 145 -2.96 3.46 3.85
C HIS A 145 -3.75 2.76 4.95
N TYR A 146 -5.01 3.16 5.12
CA TYR A 146 -5.88 2.64 6.17
C TYR A 146 -7.21 2.20 5.60
N PHE A 147 -7.81 1.20 6.22
CA PHE A 147 -9.18 0.80 5.97
C PHE A 147 -9.84 0.18 7.20
N LYS A 148 -11.19 0.25 7.22
CA LYS A 148 -12.06 -0.53 8.11
C LYS A 148 -12.54 -1.79 7.38
N GLN A 149 -12.75 -2.87 8.14
CA GLN A 149 -13.44 -4.07 7.65
C GLN A 149 -14.96 -3.82 7.65
N ASN A 150 -15.46 -3.17 6.60
CA ASN A 150 -16.89 -2.89 6.41
C ASN A 150 -17.28 -2.91 4.92
N ASP A 151 -18.57 -2.76 4.63
CA ASP A 151 -19.13 -2.87 3.28
C ASP A 151 -18.64 -1.77 2.33
N ILE A 152 -18.35 -0.58 2.85
CA ILE A 152 -17.87 0.54 2.04
C ILE A 152 -16.43 0.25 1.57
N ALA A 153 -15.57 -0.14 2.49
CA ALA A 153 -14.21 -0.55 2.16
C ALA A 153 -14.21 -1.82 1.27
N LEU A 154 -15.11 -2.78 1.52
CA LEU A 154 -15.24 -3.94 0.65
C LEU A 154 -15.56 -3.55 -0.80
N LYS A 155 -16.49 -2.59 -1.01
CA LYS A 155 -16.80 -2.09 -2.37
C LYS A 155 -15.59 -1.43 -3.02
N TYR A 156 -14.81 -0.67 -2.23
CA TYR A 156 -13.57 -0.06 -2.70
C TYR A 156 -12.57 -1.13 -3.16
N TYR A 157 -12.31 -2.14 -2.32
CA TYR A 157 -11.31 -3.17 -2.62
C TYR A 157 -11.74 -4.12 -3.75
N LYS A 158 -13.04 -4.39 -3.93
CA LYS A 158 -13.55 -5.10 -5.12
C LYS A 158 -13.32 -4.32 -6.42
N LEU A 159 -13.49 -3.00 -6.37
CA LEU A 159 -13.18 -2.18 -7.55
C LEU A 159 -11.68 -2.10 -7.79
N LEU A 160 -10.87 -1.97 -6.72
CA LEU A 160 -9.41 -1.98 -6.82
C LEU A 160 -8.90 -3.30 -7.44
N GLU A 161 -9.43 -4.44 -7.01
CA GLU A 161 -9.16 -5.75 -7.61
C GLU A 161 -9.43 -5.75 -9.12
N ASN A 162 -10.61 -5.24 -9.53
CA ASN A 162 -10.96 -5.14 -10.93
C ASN A 162 -10.01 -4.23 -11.72
N VAL A 163 -9.60 -3.10 -11.13
CA VAL A 163 -8.60 -2.20 -11.73
C VAL A 163 -7.25 -2.89 -11.86
N CYS A 164 -6.81 -3.63 -10.85
CA CYS A 164 -5.55 -4.38 -10.88
C CYS A 164 -5.55 -5.44 -11.99
N HIS A 165 -6.60 -6.26 -12.06
CA HIS A 165 -6.69 -7.32 -13.07
C HIS A 165 -6.81 -6.80 -14.51
N ASN A 166 -7.40 -5.64 -14.70
CA ASN A 166 -7.61 -5.03 -16.01
C ASN A 166 -6.79 -3.74 -16.17
N HIS A 167 -5.64 -3.63 -15.51
CA HIS A 167 -4.87 -2.38 -15.45
C HIS A 167 -4.50 -1.83 -16.83
N THR A 168 -4.21 -2.67 -17.80
CA THR A 168 -3.88 -2.24 -19.17
C THR A 168 -5.00 -1.42 -19.80
N ASP A 169 -6.27 -1.87 -19.68
CA ASP A 169 -7.42 -1.17 -20.23
C ASP A 169 -7.70 0.12 -19.47
N TYR A 170 -7.63 0.07 -18.13
CA TYR A 170 -7.77 1.27 -17.30
C TYR A 170 -6.68 2.30 -17.61
N TYR A 171 -5.42 1.88 -17.77
CA TYR A 171 -4.33 2.80 -18.09
C TYR A 171 -4.45 3.36 -19.51
N ASN A 172 -4.97 2.60 -20.47
CA ASN A 172 -5.28 3.12 -21.80
C ASN A 172 -6.35 4.21 -21.76
N ARG A 173 -7.26 4.15 -20.82
CA ARG A 173 -8.33 5.13 -20.63
C ARG A 173 -7.89 6.36 -19.83
N PHE A 174 -7.20 6.16 -18.70
CA PHE A 174 -6.95 7.20 -17.70
C PHE A 174 -5.52 7.75 -17.72
N VAL A 175 -4.53 6.99 -18.19
CA VAL A 175 -3.11 7.37 -18.22
C VAL A 175 -2.66 7.55 -19.67
N LYS A 176 -2.85 8.75 -20.22
CA LYS A 176 -2.50 9.05 -21.62
C LYS A 176 -1.01 9.32 -21.81
N LYS A 177 -0.35 9.87 -20.80
CA LYS A 177 1.06 10.25 -20.80
C LYS A 177 1.83 9.53 -19.70
N SER A 178 3.12 9.34 -19.91
CA SER A 178 4.04 8.76 -18.91
C SER A 178 3.54 7.45 -18.27
N LYS A 179 2.92 6.56 -19.07
CA LYS A 179 2.53 5.24 -18.59
C LYS A 179 3.76 4.50 -18.07
N PRO A 180 3.69 3.90 -16.86
CA PRO A 180 4.74 3.00 -16.41
C PRO A 180 4.90 1.86 -17.39
N LYS A 181 6.12 1.62 -17.85
CA LYS A 181 6.43 0.53 -18.78
C LYS A 181 7.68 -0.19 -18.30
N VAL A 182 7.71 -1.48 -18.53
CA VAL A 182 8.87 -2.33 -18.26
C VAL A 182 9.18 -3.16 -19.49
N THR A 183 10.45 -3.37 -19.74
CA THR A 183 10.92 -4.26 -20.80
C THR A 183 11.52 -5.50 -20.16
N ASN A 184 11.00 -6.66 -20.50
CA ASN A 184 11.52 -7.93 -19.98
C ASN A 184 12.86 -8.31 -20.64
N LYS A 185 13.47 -9.39 -20.16
CA LYS A 185 14.76 -9.91 -20.68
C LYS A 185 14.69 -10.34 -22.15
N LYS A 186 13.49 -10.56 -22.71
CA LYS A 186 13.27 -10.91 -24.12
C LYS A 186 13.08 -9.67 -25.01
N GLY A 187 13.12 -8.45 -24.45
CA GLY A 187 12.93 -7.21 -25.18
C GLY A 187 11.46 -6.81 -25.39
N GLU A 188 10.51 -7.52 -24.81
CA GLU A 188 9.09 -7.18 -24.90
C GLU A 188 8.75 -6.10 -23.89
N THR A 189 8.05 -5.04 -24.34
CA THR A 189 7.64 -3.92 -23.49
C THR A 189 6.16 -4.02 -23.16
N PHE A 190 5.82 -3.97 -21.89
CA PHE A 190 4.45 -4.01 -21.40
C PHE A 190 4.18 -2.89 -20.37
N ILE A 191 2.89 -2.61 -20.14
CA ILE A 191 2.48 -1.63 -19.14
C ILE A 191 2.64 -2.27 -17.75
N LEU A 192 3.46 -1.62 -16.91
CA LEU A 192 3.65 -2.05 -15.53
C LEU A 192 2.48 -1.57 -14.67
N SER A 193 1.85 -2.47 -13.96
CA SER A 193 0.85 -2.14 -12.94
C SER A 193 1.51 -1.43 -11.76
N SER A 194 0.91 -0.34 -11.32
CA SER A 194 1.36 0.43 -10.15
C SER A 194 0.20 0.55 -9.17
N MET A 195 0.40 0.10 -7.95
CA MET A 195 -0.64 0.18 -6.91
C MET A 195 -1.09 1.61 -6.64
N ASP A 196 -0.17 2.56 -6.65
CA ASP A 196 -0.51 3.98 -6.48
C ASP A 196 -1.47 4.48 -7.58
N ILE A 197 -1.19 4.12 -8.86
CA ILE A 197 -2.06 4.48 -9.99
C ILE A 197 -3.39 3.72 -9.90
N ASN A 198 -3.37 2.44 -9.53
CA ASN A 198 -4.58 1.64 -9.36
C ASN A 198 -5.49 2.24 -8.28
N HIS A 199 -4.95 2.63 -7.14
CA HIS A 199 -5.69 3.35 -6.10
C HIS A 199 -6.22 4.70 -6.59
N ALA A 200 -5.44 5.45 -7.37
CA ALA A 200 -5.88 6.73 -7.92
C ALA A 200 -7.06 6.57 -8.89
N ILE A 201 -6.99 5.58 -9.79
CA ILE A 201 -8.08 5.28 -10.72
C ILE A 201 -9.33 4.80 -9.97
N THR A 202 -9.16 3.90 -8.98
CA THR A 202 -10.26 3.41 -8.14
C THR A 202 -10.95 4.57 -7.41
N SER A 203 -10.19 5.50 -6.87
CA SER A 203 -10.71 6.68 -6.16
C SER A 203 -11.51 7.60 -7.07
N LEU A 204 -11.06 7.79 -8.32
CA LEU A 204 -11.80 8.57 -9.32
C LEU A 204 -13.14 7.92 -9.67
N HIS A 205 -13.17 6.59 -9.86
CA HIS A 205 -14.39 5.86 -10.20
C HIS A 205 -15.47 5.94 -9.12
N LEU A 206 -15.07 5.88 -7.86
CA LEU A 206 -16.00 5.99 -6.73
C LEU A 206 -16.37 7.44 -6.41
N ASN A 207 -15.87 8.42 -7.17
CA ASN A 207 -16.10 9.84 -6.94
C ASN A 207 -15.78 10.27 -5.49
N LEU A 208 -14.74 9.67 -4.92
CA LEU A 208 -14.34 9.83 -3.53
C LEU A 208 -13.64 11.17 -3.31
N LYS A 209 -14.38 12.28 -3.55
CA LYS A 209 -13.87 13.64 -3.30
C LYS A 209 -13.39 13.86 -1.87
N ASN A 210 -13.83 13.05 -0.92
CA ASN A 210 -13.56 13.22 0.51
C ASN A 210 -12.33 12.48 1.02
N ILE A 211 -11.71 11.57 0.26
CA ILE A 211 -10.54 10.82 0.72
C ILE A 211 -9.25 11.61 0.56
N THR A 212 -9.20 12.53 -0.41
CA THR A 212 -7.96 13.21 -0.80
C THR A 212 -7.79 14.63 -0.23
N ASN A 213 -8.78 15.19 0.44
CA ASN A 213 -8.75 16.60 0.84
C ASN A 213 -8.10 16.87 2.20
N ASN A 214 -7.76 15.85 2.95
CA ASN A 214 -7.05 16.03 4.22
C ASN A 214 -5.61 15.56 4.07
N SER A 215 -4.73 16.50 3.73
CA SER A 215 -3.30 16.30 3.84
C SER A 215 -2.96 16.08 5.32
N VAL A 216 -2.60 14.88 5.68
CA VAL A 216 -1.83 14.66 6.89
C VAL A 216 -0.38 14.95 6.50
N ASN A 217 0.19 16.03 7.02
CA ASN A 217 1.62 16.26 6.92
C ASN A 217 2.28 15.25 7.86
N PHE A 218 3.03 14.33 7.29
CA PHE A 218 3.88 13.39 8.02
C PHE A 218 5.26 13.99 8.25
#